data_9695fffcc0321b94519ef131d2b92d5e
#
_entry.id   9695fffcc0321b94519ef131d2b92d5e
#
_cell.length_a   1.000
_cell.length_b   1.000
_cell.length_c   1.000
_cell.angle_alpha   90.00
_cell.angle_beta   90.00
_cell.angle_gamma   90.00
#
_symmetry.space_group_name_H-M   'P 1'
#
loop_
_entity.id
_entity.type
_entity.pdbx_description
1 polymer ?
#
loop_
_entity_poly.entity_id
_entity_poly.type
_entity_poly.pdbx_seq_one_letter_code
_entity_poly.pdbx_strand_id
1 'polypeptide(L)'
;MRTFFFAAFLFCASIVLAQGPELLRQQYGKSPYDYEFYRKWNFDVFIQSHLSNTTNRETKGRLNLDMGGNVHYRFTKSFGLSSGVHYHRLAYNYTLENDSSQDRLRFLRFPLALSVYPVKRLRLSLGISYHWLLEAKGQPPPSTTPISYPEGVFVNSLGLSASAHCTVWKRFSASFSYRFQKRSINPLQRETQNFNGLALGLHYTLLNPNRKK
;
A
#
# COMPACT_ATOMS: atom_id res chain seq x y z
N MET A 1 11.71 18.19 -2.22
CA MET A 1 10.92 17.01 -2.63
C MET A 1 11.16 16.55 -4.09
N ARG A 2 11.28 17.45 -5.07
CA ARG A 2 11.55 17.08 -6.48
C ARG A 2 12.86 16.29 -6.69
N THR A 3 13.91 16.63 -5.97
CA THR A 3 15.24 15.98 -6.07
C THR A 3 15.25 14.53 -5.55
N PHE A 4 14.41 14.19 -4.57
CA PHE A 4 14.34 12.84 -4.03
C PHE A 4 13.68 11.85 -5.00
N PHE A 5 12.66 12.30 -5.72
CA PHE A 5 12.01 11.50 -6.77
C PHE A 5 12.94 11.24 -7.96
N PHE A 6 13.76 12.21 -8.30
CA PHE A 6 14.73 12.06 -9.40
C PHE A 6 15.86 11.09 -9.03
N ALA A 7 16.36 11.13 -7.79
CA ALA A 7 17.35 10.20 -7.28
C ALA A 7 16.81 8.77 -7.19
N ALA A 8 15.57 8.58 -6.73
CA ALA A 8 14.91 7.27 -6.69
C ALA A 8 14.66 6.71 -8.09
N PHE A 9 14.31 7.55 -9.05
CA PHE A 9 14.12 7.14 -10.45
C PHE A 9 15.45 6.76 -11.13
N LEU A 10 16.52 7.52 -10.88
CA LEU A 10 17.88 7.19 -11.35
C LEU A 10 18.41 5.90 -10.71
N PHE A 11 18.13 5.66 -9.43
CA PHE A 11 18.51 4.43 -8.75
C PHE A 11 17.75 3.22 -9.32
N CYS A 12 16.46 3.35 -9.63
CA CYS A 12 15.71 2.31 -10.33
C CYS A 12 16.21 2.09 -11.76
N ALA A 13 16.57 3.13 -12.49
CA ALA A 13 17.11 3.03 -13.83
C ALA A 13 18.49 2.35 -13.87
N SER A 14 19.35 2.61 -12.89
CA SER A 14 20.66 1.94 -12.79
C SER A 14 20.53 0.44 -12.48
N ILE A 15 19.50 0.03 -11.73
CA ILE A 15 19.22 -1.40 -11.49
C ILE A 15 18.74 -2.10 -12.77
N VAL A 16 18.01 -1.41 -13.64
CA VAL A 16 17.56 -1.95 -14.93
C VAL A 16 18.72 -2.09 -15.91
N LEU A 17 19.68 -1.18 -15.88
CA LEU A 17 20.90 -1.22 -16.73
C LEU A 17 21.94 -2.26 -16.26
N ALA A 18 21.86 -2.74 -15.02
CA ALA A 18 22.73 -3.80 -14.51
C ALA A 18 22.37 -5.22 -15.02
N GLN A 19 21.45 -5.34 -15.98
CA GLN A 19 21.07 -6.62 -16.61
C GLN A 19 22.06 -7.10 -17.72
N GLY A 20 23.17 -6.41 -17.89
CA GLY A 20 24.22 -6.80 -18.84
C GLY A 20 24.70 -8.26 -18.75
N PRO A 21 24.87 -8.86 -17.54
CA PRO A 21 25.25 -10.27 -17.42
C PRO A 21 24.20 -11.27 -17.90
N GLU A 22 22.93 -10.91 -17.87
CA GLU A 22 21.84 -11.80 -18.32
C GLU A 22 21.76 -11.89 -19.85
N LEU A 23 22.03 -10.79 -20.54
CA LEU A 23 22.13 -10.77 -22.01
C LEU A 23 23.32 -11.62 -22.52
N LEU A 24 24.46 -11.58 -21.83
CA LEU A 24 25.62 -12.43 -22.14
C LEU A 24 25.31 -13.91 -21.92
N ARG A 25 24.54 -14.28 -20.87
CA ARG A 25 24.08 -15.65 -20.64
C ARG A 25 23.07 -16.13 -21.70
N GLN A 26 22.27 -15.24 -22.24
CA GLN A 26 21.36 -15.57 -23.35
C GLN A 26 22.11 -15.84 -24.66
N GLN A 27 23.24 -15.18 -24.86
CA GLN A 27 24.05 -15.30 -26.09
C GLN A 27 24.98 -16.54 -26.09
N TYR A 28 25.43 -16.99 -24.91
CA TYR A 28 26.41 -18.09 -24.77
C TYR A 28 25.85 -19.42 -24.26
N GLY A 29 24.56 -19.63 -24.40
CA GLY A 29 23.93 -20.91 -24.12
C GLY A 29 23.35 -21.02 -22.70
N LYS A 30 22.07 -21.31 -22.67
CA LYS A 30 21.34 -21.60 -21.44
C LYS A 30 21.80 -22.95 -20.90
N SER A 31 22.31 -22.98 -19.68
CA SER A 31 22.37 -24.25 -18.94
C SER A 31 20.98 -24.86 -18.90
N PRO A 32 20.80 -26.15 -19.20
CA PRO A 32 19.49 -26.83 -19.12
C PRO A 32 18.83 -26.76 -17.74
N TYR A 33 19.57 -26.35 -16.72
CA TYR A 33 19.11 -26.22 -15.32
C TYR A 33 18.60 -24.83 -14.94
N ASP A 34 18.63 -23.84 -15.81
CA ASP A 34 18.23 -22.45 -15.54
C ASP A 34 16.75 -22.15 -15.84
N TYR A 35 15.90 -23.17 -15.91
CA TYR A 35 14.46 -22.95 -15.84
C TYR A 35 14.07 -22.53 -14.42
N GLU A 36 14.37 -21.30 -14.07
CA GLU A 36 13.81 -20.72 -12.85
C GLU A 36 12.30 -20.61 -13.00
N PHE A 37 11.60 -21.60 -12.47
CA PHE A 37 10.14 -21.53 -12.35
C PHE A 37 9.77 -20.36 -11.46
N TYR A 38 9.38 -19.23 -12.06
CA TYR A 38 8.70 -18.20 -11.30
C TYR A 38 7.26 -18.67 -11.01
N ARG A 39 6.84 -18.41 -9.80
CA ARG A 39 5.48 -18.77 -9.38
C ARG A 39 4.49 -17.82 -10.00
N LYS A 40 3.54 -18.34 -10.75
CA LYS A 40 2.46 -17.56 -11.35
C LYS A 40 1.56 -16.96 -10.27
N TRP A 41 1.15 -17.75 -9.28
CA TRP A 41 0.28 -17.33 -8.21
C TRP A 41 1.02 -17.30 -6.87
N ASN A 42 0.78 -16.24 -6.09
CA ASN A 42 1.24 -16.10 -4.73
C ASN A 42 0.14 -15.45 -3.88
N PHE A 43 -0.06 -15.96 -2.66
CA PHE A 43 -1.04 -15.45 -1.71
C PHE A 43 -0.31 -15.07 -0.44
N ASP A 44 -0.52 -13.86 0.03
CA ASP A 44 0.02 -13.41 1.31
C ASP A 44 -1.04 -12.78 2.20
N VAL A 45 -0.84 -12.88 3.50
CA VAL A 45 -1.54 -12.08 4.50
C VAL A 45 -0.56 -11.10 5.10
N PHE A 46 -1.06 -9.97 5.55
CA PHE A 46 -0.19 -8.95 6.09
C PHE A 46 -0.84 -8.21 7.26
N ILE A 47 0.04 -7.64 8.08
CA ILE A 47 -0.25 -6.60 9.05
C ILE A 47 0.66 -5.42 8.75
N GLN A 48 0.13 -4.21 8.81
CA GLN A 48 0.82 -3.01 8.39
C GLN A 48 0.46 -1.86 9.30
N SER A 49 1.46 -1.16 9.76
CA SER A 49 1.30 0.11 10.47
C SER A 49 1.46 1.26 9.48
N HIS A 50 0.58 2.25 9.56
CA HIS A 50 0.69 3.44 8.72
C HIS A 50 0.45 4.72 9.50
N LEU A 51 1.20 5.74 9.11
CA LEU A 51 1.02 7.10 9.55
C LEU A 51 0.37 7.87 8.41
N SER A 52 -0.90 8.23 8.58
CA SER A 52 -1.62 9.03 7.60
C SER A 52 -1.79 10.44 8.08
N ASN A 53 -1.59 11.39 7.19
CA ASN A 53 -1.82 12.81 7.42
C ASN A 53 -2.82 13.33 6.41
N THR A 54 -3.53 14.39 6.76
CA THR A 54 -4.41 15.08 5.83
C THR A 54 -3.69 16.28 5.22
N THR A 55 -4.20 16.81 4.14
CA THR A 55 -3.66 18.04 3.53
C THR A 55 -4.00 19.31 4.32
N ASN A 56 -4.92 19.21 5.27
CA ASN A 56 -5.26 20.33 6.14
C ASN A 56 -4.20 20.53 7.25
N ARG A 57 -3.77 21.78 7.48
CA ARG A 57 -2.75 22.15 8.48
C ARG A 57 -3.19 21.94 9.91
N GLU A 58 -4.47 21.94 10.19
CA GLU A 58 -5.07 21.79 11.53
C GLU A 58 -5.19 20.33 11.97
N THR A 59 -4.80 19.38 11.12
CA THR A 59 -4.90 17.97 11.42
C THR A 59 -3.55 17.36 11.77
N LYS A 60 -3.57 16.47 12.75
CA LYS A 60 -2.41 15.65 13.15
C LYS A 60 -2.70 14.18 12.83
N GLY A 61 -1.86 13.60 11.99
CA GLY A 61 -1.93 12.18 11.66
C GLY A 61 -1.68 11.31 12.89
N ARG A 62 -2.33 10.14 12.91
CA ARG A 62 -2.12 9.10 13.92
C ARG A 62 -1.57 7.84 13.29
N LEU A 63 -0.88 7.07 14.13
CA LEU A 63 -0.46 5.73 13.76
C LEU A 63 -1.70 4.82 13.75
N ASN A 64 -1.93 4.16 12.62
CA ASN A 64 -3.05 3.26 12.40
C ASN A 64 -2.54 1.88 12.00
N LEU A 65 -3.39 0.88 12.16
CA LEU A 65 -3.10 -0.50 11.82
C LEU A 65 -4.02 -0.99 10.72
N ASP A 66 -3.45 -1.56 9.67
CA ASP A 66 -4.16 -2.24 8.60
C ASP A 66 -3.82 -3.73 8.62
N MET A 67 -4.75 -4.53 8.14
CA MET A 67 -4.54 -5.95 7.91
C MET A 67 -5.30 -6.43 6.68
N GLY A 68 -4.84 -7.52 6.08
CA GLY A 68 -5.54 -8.04 4.91
C GLY A 68 -4.82 -9.18 4.23
N GLY A 69 -5.34 -9.53 3.06
CA GLY A 69 -4.76 -10.52 2.18
C GLY A 69 -4.56 -10.00 0.78
N ASN A 70 -3.52 -10.47 0.13
CA ASN A 70 -3.21 -10.17 -1.26
C ASN A 70 -3.13 -11.43 -2.09
N VAL A 71 -3.47 -11.30 -3.33
CA VAL A 71 -3.22 -12.25 -4.39
C VAL A 71 -2.34 -11.59 -5.46
N HIS A 72 -1.30 -12.29 -5.86
CA HIS A 72 -0.36 -11.83 -6.88
C HIS A 72 -0.34 -12.83 -8.03
N TYR A 73 -0.50 -12.32 -9.22
CA TYR A 73 -0.38 -13.11 -10.44
C TYR A 73 0.79 -12.58 -11.28
N ARG A 74 1.79 -13.42 -11.54
CA ARG A 74 2.92 -13.11 -12.42
C ARG A 74 2.62 -13.65 -13.81
N PHE A 75 2.55 -12.77 -14.79
CA PHE A 75 2.42 -13.16 -16.19
C PHE A 75 3.79 -13.34 -16.86
N THR A 76 4.84 -12.67 -16.35
CA THR A 76 6.24 -12.89 -16.74
C THR A 76 7.14 -13.03 -15.50
N LYS A 77 8.43 -13.30 -15.72
CA LYS A 77 9.44 -13.31 -14.63
C LYS A 77 9.53 -11.95 -13.93
N SER A 78 9.38 -10.86 -14.70
CA SER A 78 9.61 -9.49 -14.25
C SER A 78 8.33 -8.72 -13.96
N PHE A 79 7.16 -9.15 -14.45
CA PHE A 79 5.92 -8.41 -14.34
C PHE A 79 4.79 -9.25 -13.77
N GLY A 80 3.91 -8.60 -13.06
CA GLY A 80 2.71 -9.22 -12.48
C GLY A 80 1.65 -8.19 -12.13
N LEU A 81 0.51 -8.72 -11.71
CA LEU A 81 -0.62 -7.98 -11.18
C LEU A 81 -0.85 -8.40 -9.74
N SER A 82 -1.22 -7.47 -8.90
CA SER A 82 -1.61 -7.75 -7.52
C SER A 82 -2.94 -7.12 -7.18
N SER A 83 -3.74 -7.86 -6.43
CA SER A 83 -5.02 -7.40 -5.89
C SER A 83 -5.18 -7.94 -4.47
N GLY A 84 -6.24 -7.56 -3.77
CA GLY A 84 -6.48 -8.04 -2.41
C GLY A 84 -7.67 -7.39 -1.74
N VAL A 85 -7.84 -7.76 -0.47
CA VAL A 85 -8.84 -7.17 0.42
C VAL A 85 -8.16 -6.76 1.71
N HIS A 86 -8.24 -5.48 2.04
CA HIS A 86 -7.57 -4.88 3.19
C HIS A 86 -8.58 -4.20 4.10
N TYR A 87 -8.55 -4.53 5.37
CA TYR A 87 -9.21 -3.73 6.38
C TYR A 87 -8.31 -2.56 6.75
N HIS A 88 -8.76 -1.35 6.43
CA HIS A 88 -8.00 -0.11 6.55
C HIS A 88 -8.66 0.81 7.56
N ARG A 89 -7.90 1.21 8.58
CA ARG A 89 -8.31 2.20 9.57
C ARG A 89 -7.63 3.53 9.27
N LEU A 90 -8.38 4.62 9.39
CA LEU A 90 -7.87 5.96 9.26
C LEU A 90 -8.34 6.77 10.46
N ALA A 91 -7.43 7.18 11.33
CA ALA A 91 -7.74 8.06 12.44
C ALA A 91 -6.81 9.28 12.39
N TYR A 92 -7.37 10.43 12.65
CA TYR A 92 -6.65 11.68 12.74
C TYR A 92 -7.30 12.58 13.79
N ASN A 93 -6.49 13.47 14.36
CA ASN A 93 -6.97 14.51 15.26
C ASN A 93 -7.07 15.81 14.48
N TYR A 94 -8.05 16.62 14.79
CA TYR A 94 -8.12 18.00 14.32
C TYR A 94 -8.44 18.95 15.47
N THR A 95 -7.96 20.18 15.35
CA THR A 95 -8.16 21.23 16.37
C THR A 95 -9.20 22.19 15.84
N LEU A 96 -10.26 22.39 16.59
CA LEU A 96 -11.30 23.36 16.32
C LEU A 96 -11.34 24.32 17.51
N GLU A 97 -11.05 25.61 17.32
CA GLU A 97 -11.17 26.66 18.34
C GLU A 97 -10.62 26.33 19.74
N ASN A 98 -9.40 25.79 19.81
CA ASN A 98 -8.72 25.29 21.04
C ASN A 98 -9.12 23.91 21.54
N ASP A 99 -10.13 23.27 20.98
CA ASP A 99 -10.52 21.91 21.36
C ASP A 99 -10.01 20.89 20.35
N SER A 100 -9.54 19.74 20.84
CA SER A 100 -9.10 18.66 19.99
C SER A 100 -10.21 17.64 19.76
N SER A 101 -10.55 17.39 18.51
CA SER A 101 -11.48 16.36 18.09
C SER A 101 -10.75 15.23 17.38
N GLN A 102 -11.36 14.05 17.35
CA GLN A 102 -10.81 12.88 16.72
C GLN A 102 -11.82 12.24 15.77
N ASP A 103 -11.39 12.01 14.53
CA ASP A 103 -12.14 11.20 13.57
C ASP A 103 -11.53 9.82 13.43
N ARG A 104 -12.41 8.84 13.28
CA ARG A 104 -12.08 7.43 13.05
C ARG A 104 -12.91 6.90 11.89
N LEU A 105 -12.24 6.57 10.81
CA LEU A 105 -12.85 6.01 9.62
C LEU A 105 -12.37 4.56 9.45
N ARG A 106 -13.27 3.69 9.02
CA ARG A 106 -12.98 2.30 8.70
C ARG A 106 -13.38 2.01 7.27
N PHE A 107 -12.46 1.45 6.52
CA PHE A 107 -12.66 1.13 5.11
C PHE A 107 -12.34 -0.33 4.83
N LEU A 108 -13.03 -0.88 3.86
CA LEU A 108 -12.60 -2.05 3.13
C LEU A 108 -11.93 -1.58 1.84
N ARG A 109 -10.64 -1.85 1.69
CA ARG A 109 -9.84 -1.38 0.57
C ARG A 109 -9.57 -2.52 -0.39
N PHE A 110 -9.80 -2.27 -1.68
CA PHE A 110 -9.57 -3.18 -2.80
C PHE A 110 -8.46 -2.59 -3.70
N PRO A 111 -7.20 -2.99 -3.53
CA PRO A 111 -6.11 -2.53 -4.39
C PRO A 111 -6.09 -3.30 -5.71
N LEU A 112 -5.63 -2.62 -6.76
CA LEU A 112 -5.23 -3.20 -8.02
C LEU A 112 -3.91 -2.55 -8.44
N ALA A 113 -2.83 -3.32 -8.50
CA ALA A 113 -1.50 -2.78 -8.74
C ALA A 113 -0.70 -3.62 -9.73
N LEU A 114 0.00 -2.94 -10.62
CA LEU A 114 1.08 -3.52 -11.43
C LEU A 114 2.32 -3.71 -10.56
N SER A 115 2.95 -4.86 -10.71
CA SER A 115 4.13 -5.23 -9.95
C SER A 115 5.28 -5.54 -10.88
N VAL A 116 6.46 -5.01 -10.54
CA VAL A 116 7.72 -5.27 -11.22
C VAL A 116 8.64 -6.00 -10.23
N TYR A 117 9.34 -7.02 -10.72
CA TYR A 117 10.25 -7.85 -9.95
C TYR A 117 11.68 -7.68 -10.51
N PRO A 118 12.40 -6.61 -10.12
CA PRO A 118 13.75 -6.35 -10.64
C PRO A 118 14.74 -7.43 -10.20
N VAL A 119 14.56 -7.98 -9.01
CA VAL A 119 15.36 -9.11 -8.48
C VAL A 119 14.44 -10.08 -7.72
N LYS A 120 14.90 -11.31 -7.48
CA LYS A 120 14.10 -12.38 -6.83
C LYS A 120 13.45 -11.98 -5.50
N ARG A 121 14.08 -11.09 -4.74
CA ARG A 121 13.65 -10.70 -3.38
C ARG A 121 12.93 -9.36 -3.32
N LEU A 122 12.93 -8.60 -4.42
CA LEU A 122 12.34 -7.26 -4.46
C LEU A 122 11.15 -7.22 -5.42
N ARG A 123 10.04 -6.68 -4.93
CA ARG A 123 8.85 -6.38 -5.71
C ARG A 123 8.51 -4.91 -5.53
N LEU A 124 8.41 -4.20 -6.63
CA LEU A 124 7.91 -2.82 -6.67
C LEU A 124 6.51 -2.85 -7.25
N SER A 125 5.58 -2.11 -6.66
CA SER A 125 4.20 -2.08 -7.15
C SER A 125 3.67 -0.66 -7.17
N LEU A 126 2.92 -0.36 -8.23
CA LEU A 126 2.20 0.89 -8.41
C LEU A 126 0.75 0.58 -8.79
N GLY A 127 -0.20 1.20 -8.13
CA GLY A 127 -1.59 0.87 -8.39
C GLY A 127 -2.59 1.86 -7.84
N ILE A 128 -3.84 1.56 -8.17
CA ILE A 128 -5.03 2.23 -7.67
C ILE A 128 -5.67 1.40 -6.57
N SER A 129 -6.51 2.01 -5.77
CA SER A 129 -7.31 1.31 -4.77
C SER A 129 -8.68 1.96 -4.63
N TYR A 130 -9.69 1.13 -4.49
CA TYR A 130 -11.03 1.56 -4.11
C TYR A 130 -11.19 1.36 -2.60
N HIS A 131 -11.69 2.38 -1.92
CA HIS A 131 -11.93 2.38 -0.48
C HIS A 131 -13.44 2.45 -0.24
N TRP A 132 -14.00 1.36 0.21
CA TRP A 132 -15.40 1.28 0.61
C TRP A 132 -15.51 1.62 2.08
N LEU A 133 -16.25 2.68 2.38
CA LEU A 133 -16.48 3.13 3.75
C LEU A 133 -17.40 2.15 4.48
N LEU A 134 -16.93 1.64 5.60
CA LEU A 134 -17.72 0.78 6.48
C LEU A 134 -18.34 1.57 7.64
N GLU A 135 -17.55 2.50 8.19
CA GLU A 135 -17.95 3.23 9.39
C GLU A 135 -17.20 4.57 9.48
N ALA A 136 -17.90 5.61 9.91
CA ALA A 136 -17.33 6.91 10.22
C ALA A 136 -17.82 7.37 11.58
N LYS A 137 -16.89 7.61 12.50
CA LYS A 137 -17.17 8.11 13.85
C LYS A 137 -16.31 9.32 14.16
N GLY A 138 -16.92 10.32 14.77
CA GLY A 138 -16.24 11.50 15.32
C GLY A 138 -16.38 11.51 16.84
N GLN A 139 -15.41 12.12 17.49
CA GLN A 139 -15.44 12.39 18.93
C GLN A 139 -15.22 13.88 19.17
N PRO A 140 -16.28 14.68 19.02
CA PRO A 140 -16.19 16.12 19.29
C PRO A 140 -16.07 16.39 20.79
N PRO A 141 -15.32 17.41 21.22
CA PRO A 141 -15.31 17.85 22.60
C PRO A 141 -16.68 18.47 22.99
N PRO A 142 -17.08 18.41 24.24
CA PRO A 142 -16.47 17.72 25.38
C PRO A 142 -16.84 16.24 25.50
N SER A 143 -17.45 15.66 24.46
CA SER A 143 -17.95 14.28 24.50
C SER A 143 -16.80 13.26 24.56
N THR A 144 -16.90 12.33 25.50
CA THR A 144 -16.01 11.17 25.59
C THR A 144 -16.51 10.00 24.73
N THR A 145 -17.77 10.03 24.29
CA THR A 145 -18.39 8.97 23.49
C THR A 145 -18.30 9.28 22.00
N PRO A 146 -17.84 8.32 21.17
CA PRO A 146 -17.81 8.51 19.72
C PRO A 146 -19.25 8.58 19.17
N ILE A 147 -19.50 9.57 18.34
CA ILE A 147 -20.77 9.78 17.64
C ILE A 147 -20.60 9.31 16.19
N SER A 148 -21.57 8.54 15.68
CA SER A 148 -21.57 8.15 14.26
C SER A 148 -21.96 9.35 13.40
N TYR A 149 -21.20 9.55 12.31
CA TYR A 149 -21.57 10.56 11.33
C TYR A 149 -22.81 10.13 10.54
N PRO A 150 -23.69 11.06 10.17
CA PRO A 150 -24.80 10.77 9.25
C PRO A 150 -24.30 10.25 7.91
N GLU A 151 -25.14 9.49 7.21
CA GLU A 151 -24.85 9.03 5.86
C GLU A 151 -24.57 10.21 4.92
N GLY A 152 -23.58 10.06 4.05
CA GLY A 152 -23.17 11.07 3.06
C GLY A 152 -22.13 12.07 3.55
N VAL A 153 -21.79 12.11 4.85
CA VAL A 153 -20.69 12.96 5.37
C VAL A 153 -19.34 12.45 4.89
N PHE A 154 -19.15 11.15 4.93
CA PHE A 154 -18.00 10.47 4.34
C PHE A 154 -18.49 9.51 3.27
N VAL A 155 -17.73 9.42 2.20
CA VAL A 155 -18.11 8.59 1.05
C VAL A 155 -16.95 7.68 0.64
N ASN A 156 -17.29 6.70 -0.19
CA ASN A 156 -16.29 5.85 -0.83
C ASN A 156 -15.30 6.68 -1.63
N SER A 157 -14.06 6.24 -1.68
CA SER A 157 -12.99 7.02 -2.30
C SER A 157 -12.05 6.16 -3.15
N LEU A 158 -11.37 6.83 -4.06
CA LEU A 158 -10.28 6.24 -4.84
C LEU A 158 -8.94 6.69 -4.27
N GLY A 159 -7.96 5.82 -4.36
CA GLY A 159 -6.61 6.10 -3.94
C GLY A 159 -5.56 5.59 -4.92
N LEU A 160 -4.35 6.11 -4.74
CA LEU A 160 -3.14 5.66 -5.41
C LEU A 160 -2.18 5.08 -4.39
N SER A 161 -1.39 4.10 -4.77
CA SER A 161 -0.36 3.56 -3.90
C SER A 161 0.87 3.13 -4.67
N ALA A 162 2.02 3.42 -4.09
CA ALA A 162 3.30 2.88 -4.52
C ALA A 162 3.89 2.07 -3.36
N SER A 163 4.44 0.90 -3.64
CA SER A 163 5.02 0.05 -2.59
C SER A 163 6.26 -0.70 -3.06
N ALA A 164 7.16 -0.93 -2.11
CA ALA A 164 8.32 -1.78 -2.25
C ALA A 164 8.21 -2.90 -1.22
N HIS A 165 8.38 -4.15 -1.67
CA HIS A 165 8.35 -5.34 -0.83
C HIS A 165 9.68 -6.06 -0.95
N CYS A 166 10.30 -6.37 0.18
CA CYS A 166 11.54 -7.13 0.24
C CYS A 166 11.33 -8.43 1.00
N THR A 167 11.63 -9.56 0.38
CA THR A 167 11.61 -10.86 1.05
C THR A 167 12.82 -10.97 1.97
N VAL A 168 12.56 -10.95 3.28
CA VAL A 168 13.59 -10.99 4.33
C VAL A 168 13.99 -12.43 4.61
N TRP A 169 13.02 -13.30 4.80
CA TRP A 169 13.27 -14.70 5.14
C TRP A 169 12.15 -15.61 4.64
N LYS A 170 12.53 -16.66 3.89
CA LYS A 170 11.64 -17.73 3.36
C LYS A 170 10.25 -17.22 2.93
N ARG A 171 9.30 -17.14 3.88
CA ARG A 171 7.92 -16.73 3.67
C ARG A 171 7.59 -15.33 4.18
N PHE A 172 8.54 -14.68 4.84
CA PHE A 172 8.34 -13.36 5.41
C PHE A 172 8.91 -12.28 4.51
N SER A 173 8.13 -11.25 4.28
CA SER A 173 8.51 -10.07 3.51
C SER A 173 8.16 -8.82 4.29
N ALA A 174 9.06 -7.84 4.26
CA ALA A 174 8.79 -6.49 4.74
C ALA A 174 8.30 -5.62 3.57
N SER A 175 7.42 -4.69 3.84
CA SER A 175 6.96 -3.71 2.86
C SER A 175 7.06 -2.29 3.37
N PHE A 176 7.38 -1.40 2.44
CA PHE A 176 7.26 0.04 2.61
C PHE A 176 6.31 0.54 1.54
N SER A 177 5.33 1.35 1.90
CA SER A 177 4.38 1.90 0.94
C SER A 177 4.05 3.36 1.23
N TYR A 178 3.85 4.10 0.14
CA TYR A 178 3.26 5.43 0.14
C TYR A 178 1.86 5.34 -0.45
N ARG A 179 0.92 6.02 0.19
CA ARG A 179 -0.49 6.02 -0.20
C ARG A 179 -1.01 7.43 -0.32
N PHE A 180 -1.83 7.61 -1.30
CA PHE A 180 -2.62 8.81 -1.50
C PHE A 180 -4.07 8.37 -1.68
N GLN A 181 -4.96 8.89 -0.84
CA GLN A 181 -6.40 8.65 -0.92
C GLN A 181 -7.09 9.96 -1.23
N LYS A 182 -7.81 9.98 -2.32
CA LYS A 182 -8.59 11.14 -2.71
C LYS A 182 -9.86 11.18 -1.87
N ARG A 183 -10.02 12.25 -1.11
CA ARG A 183 -11.18 12.82 -0.49
C ARG A 183 -12.17 11.94 0.28
N SER A 184 -12.39 12.29 1.53
CA SER A 184 -13.70 12.23 2.17
C SER A 184 -14.30 13.65 2.18
N ILE A 185 -15.61 13.80 1.94
CA ILE A 185 -16.29 15.07 2.08
C ILE A 185 -16.70 15.19 3.56
N ASN A 186 -16.21 16.21 4.22
CA ASN A 186 -16.84 16.67 5.45
C ASN A 186 -17.73 17.85 5.07
N PRO A 187 -19.07 17.75 5.10
CA PRO A 187 -19.97 18.83 4.71
C PRO A 187 -19.90 20.04 5.64
N LEU A 188 -19.41 19.86 6.87
CA LEU A 188 -19.21 20.95 7.82
C LEU A 188 -17.95 21.77 7.52
N GLN A 189 -16.98 21.14 6.89
CA GLN A 189 -15.73 21.80 6.51
C GLN A 189 -15.61 21.88 5.00
N ARG A 190 -16.32 22.61 4.27
CA ARG A 190 -16.31 22.80 2.79
C ARG A 190 -14.98 22.55 2.04
N GLU A 191 -13.98 22.03 2.72
CA GLU A 191 -12.63 21.77 2.24
C GLU A 191 -12.44 20.31 1.77
N THR A 192 -11.79 20.19 0.63
CA THR A 192 -11.36 18.91 0.07
C THR A 192 -10.15 18.41 0.83
N GLN A 193 -10.31 17.38 1.63
CA GLN A 193 -9.19 16.75 2.35
C GLN A 193 -8.71 15.52 1.59
N ASN A 194 -7.43 15.50 1.26
CA ASN A 194 -6.76 14.31 0.76
C ASN A 194 -5.95 13.69 1.90
N PHE A 195 -5.89 12.37 1.93
CA PHE A 195 -5.08 11.64 2.89
C PHE A 195 -3.84 11.10 2.22
N ASN A 196 -2.68 11.36 2.81
CA ASN A 196 -1.39 10.80 2.40
C ASN A 196 -0.79 10.07 3.59
N GLY A 197 -0.13 8.98 3.34
CA GLY A 197 0.50 8.23 4.41
C GLY A 197 1.64 7.34 3.95
N LEU A 198 2.55 7.15 4.90
CA LEU A 198 3.61 6.16 4.81
C LEU A 198 3.21 4.95 5.63
N ALA A 199 3.52 3.77 5.13
CA ALA A 199 3.20 2.55 5.83
C ALA A 199 4.35 1.55 5.77
N LEU A 200 4.52 0.83 6.89
CA LEU A 200 5.45 -0.27 7.06
C LEU A 200 4.65 -1.53 7.37
N GLY A 201 4.92 -2.61 6.68
CA GLY A 201 4.18 -3.85 6.81
C GLY A 201 5.04 -5.09 6.86
N LEU A 202 4.49 -6.11 7.49
CA LEU A 202 5.02 -7.47 7.50
C LEU A 202 4.03 -8.37 6.79
N HIS A 203 4.52 -9.15 5.83
CA HIS A 203 3.73 -10.07 5.02
C HIS A 203 4.18 -11.51 5.26
N TYR A 204 3.23 -12.41 5.27
CA TYR A 204 3.47 -13.84 5.33
C TYR A 204 2.84 -14.54 4.13
N THR A 205 3.66 -15.24 3.37
CA THR A 205 3.22 -16.01 2.20
C THR A 205 2.56 -17.32 2.64
N LEU A 206 1.26 -17.46 2.36
CA LEU A 206 0.45 -18.62 2.75
C LEU A 206 0.69 -19.82 1.87
N LEU A 207 0.50 -19.66 0.57
CA LEU A 207 0.54 -20.74 -0.40
C LEU A 207 1.77 -20.65 -1.27
N ASN A 208 2.40 -21.76 -1.36
CA ASN A 208 3.52 -22.02 -2.22
C ASN A 208 3.14 -23.21 -3.15
N PRO A 209 2.22 -23.01 -4.11
CA PRO A 209 1.59 -24.12 -4.84
C PRO A 209 2.57 -24.96 -5.65
N ASN A 210 3.81 -24.56 -5.83
CA ASN A 210 4.79 -25.23 -6.68
C ASN A 210 6.01 -25.79 -5.91
N ARG A 211 5.85 -26.12 -4.66
CA ARG A 211 6.88 -26.92 -3.98
C ARG A 211 6.66 -28.38 -4.40
N LYS A 212 7.20 -28.79 -5.54
CA LYS A 212 7.43 -30.21 -5.78
C LYS A 212 8.27 -30.73 -4.61
N LYS A 213 7.75 -31.74 -3.94
CA LYS A 213 8.48 -32.53 -2.94
C LYS A 213 9.70 -33.17 -3.58
#